data_db5dcb3351a16911ada893210612c507
#
_entry.id   db5dcb3351a16911ada893210612c507
#
_cell.length_a   1.000
_cell.length_b   1.000
_cell.length_c   1.000
_cell.angle_alpha   90.00
_cell.angle_beta   90.00
_cell.angle_gamma   90.00
#
_symmetry.space_group_name_H-M   'P 1'
#
loop_
_entity.id
_entity.type
_entity.pdbx_description
1 polymer ?
#
loop_
_entity_poly.entity_id
_entity_poly.type
_entity_poly.pdbx_seq_one_letter_code
_entity_poly.pdbx_strand_id
1 'polypeptide(L)'
;MIAIVDYGAGNIFSVKNALDFLDIENKLTADAKDLENADQIILPGVGAFPWAMKKLNESGLVPTIKEQAKIKPFLGICLGMQLIFDKGYEFEETDGLGLI
;
A
#
# COMPACT_ATOMS: atom_id res chain seq x y z
N MET A 1 0.96 -9.67 12.91
CA MET A 1 2.00 -9.34 11.90
C MET A 1 1.48 -8.25 10.97
N ILE A 2 2.29 -7.27 10.68
CA ILE A 2 1.96 -6.20 9.75
C ILE A 2 2.52 -6.54 8.38
N ALA A 3 1.70 -6.49 7.33
CA ALA A 3 2.16 -6.63 5.96
C ALA A 3 2.41 -5.25 5.35
N ILE A 4 3.59 -5.05 4.77
CA ILE A 4 3.94 -3.84 4.04
C ILE A 4 3.86 -4.18 2.56
N VAL A 5 2.99 -3.49 1.82
CA VAL A 5 2.78 -3.79 0.41
C VAL A 5 4.00 -3.37 -0.41
N ASP A 6 4.62 -4.35 -1.06
CA ASP A 6 5.73 -4.14 -1.98
C ASP A 6 5.22 -4.24 -3.41
N TYR A 7 4.97 -3.10 -4.04
CA TYR A 7 4.43 -3.05 -5.40
C TYR A 7 5.38 -2.36 -6.39
N GLY A 8 6.64 -2.22 -6.00
CA GLY A 8 7.67 -1.63 -6.87
C GLY A 8 7.75 -0.11 -6.79
N ALA A 9 7.03 0.51 -5.87
CA ALA A 9 7.06 1.96 -5.68
C ALA A 9 7.14 2.26 -4.18
N GLY A 10 7.81 3.36 -3.85
CA GLY A 10 7.89 3.83 -2.48
C GLY A 10 9.17 3.45 -1.77
N ASN A 11 9.39 4.09 -0.63
CA ASN A 11 10.56 3.83 0.21
C ASN A 11 10.19 2.78 1.25
N ILE A 12 10.05 1.54 0.78
CA ILE A 12 9.57 0.43 1.59
C ILE A 12 10.53 0.08 2.73
N PHE A 13 11.83 0.26 2.50
CA PHE A 13 12.83 -0.08 3.53
C PHE A 13 12.79 0.88 4.72
N SER A 14 12.44 2.15 4.50
CA SER A 14 12.29 3.09 5.61
C SER A 14 11.16 2.67 6.54
N VAL A 15 10.05 2.23 5.98
CA VAL A 15 8.91 1.73 6.77
C VAL A 15 9.30 0.46 7.51
N LYS A 16 9.91 -0.49 6.81
CA LYS A 16 10.35 -1.74 7.42
C LYS A 16 11.34 -1.50 8.55
N ASN A 17 12.33 -0.64 8.32
CA ASN A 17 13.34 -0.34 9.34
C ASN A 17 12.72 0.31 10.57
N ALA A 18 11.73 1.18 10.39
CA ALA A 18 11.05 1.80 11.52
C ALA A 18 10.30 0.77 12.37
N LEU A 19 9.60 -0.16 11.72
CA LEU A 19 8.88 -1.22 12.43
C LEU A 19 9.85 -2.18 13.12
N ASP A 20 10.96 -2.52 12.48
CA ASP A 20 11.98 -3.37 13.07
C ASP A 20 12.62 -2.70 14.30
N PHE A 21 12.87 -1.39 14.21
CA PHE A 21 13.40 -0.62 15.33
C PHE A 21 12.44 -0.64 16.54
N LEU A 22 11.14 -0.64 16.27
CA LEU A 22 10.11 -0.69 17.32
C LEU A 22 9.78 -2.11 17.77
N ASP A 23 10.51 -3.10 17.27
CA ASP A 23 10.26 -4.53 17.56
C ASP A 23 8.84 -4.98 17.18
N ILE A 24 8.28 -4.41 16.11
CA ILE A 24 6.96 -4.79 15.61
C ILE A 24 7.15 -5.81 14.48
N GLU A 25 6.56 -6.98 14.63
CA GLU A 25 6.61 -8.01 13.60
C GLU A 25 5.99 -7.52 12.29
N ASN A 26 6.74 -7.63 11.20
CA ASN A 26 6.32 -7.13 9.90
C ASN A 26 6.94 -7.95 8.77
N LYS A 27 6.34 -7.82 7.57
CA LYS A 27 6.83 -8.48 6.38
C LYS A 27 6.60 -7.61 5.16
N LEU A 28 7.66 -7.39 4.36
CA LEU A 28 7.53 -6.83 3.03
C LEU A 28 7.02 -7.93 2.12
N THR A 29 5.93 -7.66 1.39
CA THR A 29 5.34 -8.71 0.58
C THR A 29 4.63 -8.18 -0.67
N ALA A 30 4.75 -8.94 -1.75
CA ALA A 30 3.98 -8.76 -2.98
C ALA A 30 2.99 -9.91 -3.19
N ASP A 31 2.77 -10.73 -2.17
CA ASP A 31 1.89 -11.90 -2.24
C ASP A 31 0.54 -11.60 -1.60
N ALA A 32 -0.54 -11.81 -2.35
CA ALA A 32 -1.90 -11.59 -1.87
C ALA A 32 -2.21 -12.42 -0.61
N LYS A 33 -1.68 -13.62 -0.51
CA LYS A 33 -1.91 -14.48 0.66
C LYS A 33 -1.34 -13.87 1.93
N ASP A 34 -0.20 -13.20 1.85
CA ASP A 34 0.39 -12.54 2.99
C ASP A 34 -0.49 -11.39 3.47
N LEU A 35 -1.11 -10.66 2.53
CA LEU A 35 -2.05 -9.59 2.88
C LEU A 35 -3.29 -10.16 3.57
N GLU A 36 -3.79 -11.29 3.08
CA GLU A 36 -4.96 -11.94 3.68
C GLU A 36 -4.67 -12.43 5.10
N ASN A 37 -3.46 -12.92 5.34
CA ASN A 37 -3.07 -13.47 6.63
C ASN A 37 -2.56 -12.44 7.64
N ALA A 38 -2.27 -11.22 7.20
CA ALA A 38 -1.79 -10.17 8.09
C ALA A 38 -2.90 -9.62 8.98
N ASP A 39 -2.51 -9.09 10.13
CA ASP A 39 -3.44 -8.43 11.05
C ASP A 39 -3.70 -6.99 10.62
N GLN A 40 -2.72 -6.36 9.99
CA GLN A 40 -2.77 -4.97 9.55
C GLN A 40 -1.97 -4.82 8.26
N ILE A 41 -2.32 -3.83 7.44
CA ILE A 41 -1.65 -3.58 6.17
C ILE A 41 -1.16 -2.14 6.12
N ILE A 42 0.07 -1.95 5.64
CA ILE A 42 0.64 -0.62 5.36
C ILE A 42 0.88 -0.51 3.86
N LEU A 43 0.37 0.55 3.26
CA LEU A 43 0.59 0.90 1.86
C LEU A 43 1.51 2.12 1.79
N PRO A 44 2.81 1.92 1.51
CA PRO A 44 3.73 3.03 1.32
C PRO A 44 3.62 3.59 -0.11
N GLY A 45 4.20 4.76 -0.33
CA GLY A 45 4.27 5.30 -1.68
C GLY A 45 5.08 6.58 -1.71
N VAL A 46 5.88 6.77 -2.76
CA VAL A 46 6.58 8.01 -3.08
C VAL A 46 6.52 8.21 -4.59
N GLY A 47 6.71 9.45 -5.04
CA GLY A 47 6.70 9.77 -6.45
C GLY A 47 5.34 10.26 -6.93
N ALA A 48 5.09 10.13 -8.22
CA ALA A 48 3.86 10.64 -8.84
C ALA A 48 2.71 9.65 -8.71
N PHE A 49 1.52 10.18 -8.44
CA PHE A 49 0.30 9.39 -8.27
C PHE A 49 0.01 8.46 -9.46
N PRO A 50 0.03 8.94 -10.73
CA PRO A 50 -0.28 8.06 -11.86
C PRO A 50 0.68 6.90 -11.98
N TRP A 51 1.99 7.15 -11.77
CA TRP A 51 3.00 6.12 -11.84
C TRP A 51 2.81 5.07 -10.75
N ALA A 52 2.56 5.52 -9.52
CA ALA A 52 2.35 4.61 -8.40
C ALA A 52 1.11 3.74 -8.61
N MET A 53 0.00 4.32 -9.09
CA MET A 53 -1.21 3.55 -9.38
C MET A 53 -0.98 2.55 -10.50
N LYS A 54 -0.18 2.92 -11.52
CA LYS A 54 0.19 1.98 -12.58
C LYS A 54 0.93 0.78 -12.00
N LYS A 55 1.92 1.02 -11.15
CA LYS A 55 2.69 -0.05 -10.51
C LYS A 55 1.80 -0.93 -9.64
N LEU A 56 0.91 -0.31 -8.88
CA LEU A 56 0.01 -1.04 -8.01
C LEU A 56 -0.95 -1.92 -8.81
N ASN A 57 -1.52 -1.39 -9.90
CA ASN A 57 -2.38 -2.18 -10.79
C ASN A 57 -1.63 -3.34 -11.43
N GLU A 58 -0.39 -3.11 -11.87
CA GLU A 58 0.44 -4.16 -12.47
C GLU A 58 0.79 -5.26 -11.47
N SER A 59 0.83 -4.97 -10.18
CA SER A 59 1.14 -5.95 -9.15
C SER A 59 0.08 -7.02 -8.99
N GLY A 60 -1.15 -6.73 -9.44
CA GLY A 60 -2.29 -7.64 -9.25
C GLY A 60 -2.86 -7.63 -7.83
N LEU A 61 -2.38 -6.77 -6.95
CA LEU A 61 -2.79 -6.75 -5.54
C LEU A 61 -4.02 -5.89 -5.26
N VAL A 62 -4.46 -5.06 -6.22
CA VAL A 62 -5.56 -4.11 -5.97
C VAL A 62 -6.83 -4.79 -5.46
N PRO A 63 -7.32 -5.89 -6.06
CA PRO A 63 -8.53 -6.54 -5.53
C PRO A 63 -8.37 -7.01 -4.08
N THR A 64 -7.23 -7.61 -3.75
CA THR A 64 -6.95 -8.07 -2.40
C THR A 64 -6.86 -6.91 -1.41
N ILE A 65 -6.18 -5.81 -1.80
CA ILE A 65 -6.07 -4.62 -0.96
C ILE A 65 -7.46 -4.05 -0.65
N LYS A 66 -8.31 -3.92 -1.66
CA LYS A 66 -9.67 -3.40 -1.48
C LYS A 66 -10.49 -4.27 -0.54
N GLU A 67 -10.39 -5.57 -0.68
CA GLU A 67 -11.10 -6.52 0.16
C GLU A 67 -10.61 -6.48 1.60
N GLN A 68 -9.30 -6.56 1.80
CA GLN A 68 -8.71 -6.59 3.14
C GLN A 68 -8.85 -5.27 3.89
N ALA A 69 -8.83 -4.14 3.19
CA ALA A 69 -9.00 -2.83 3.82
C ALA A 69 -10.38 -2.64 4.46
N LYS A 70 -11.36 -3.45 4.08
CA LYS A 70 -12.71 -3.40 4.66
C LYS A 70 -12.80 -4.12 6.00
N ILE A 71 -11.88 -5.04 6.28
CA ILE A 71 -11.98 -5.94 7.43
C ILE A 71 -10.82 -5.82 8.41
N LYS A 72 -9.78 -5.07 8.11
CA LYS A 72 -8.64 -4.89 9.02
C LYS A 72 -8.06 -3.48 8.91
N PRO A 73 -7.29 -3.05 9.93
CA PRO A 73 -6.65 -1.74 9.88
C PRO A 73 -5.73 -1.59 8.67
N PHE A 74 -5.85 -0.46 7.99
CA PHE A 74 -5.11 -0.15 6.78
C PHE A 74 -4.53 1.26 6.90
N LEU A 75 -3.21 1.40 6.71
CA LEU A 75 -2.51 2.68 6.82
C LEU A 75 -1.82 3.02 5.51
N GLY A 76 -2.18 4.15 4.90
CA GLY A 76 -1.44 4.71 3.78
C GLY A 76 -0.41 5.72 4.27
N ILE A 77 0.83 5.63 3.82
CA ILE A 77 1.92 6.52 4.21
C ILE A 77 2.41 7.30 3.01
N CYS A 78 2.55 8.63 3.16
CA CYS A 78 2.99 9.53 2.09
C CYS A 78 2.07 9.40 0.88
N LEU A 79 2.62 9.11 -0.31
CA LEU A 79 1.80 8.92 -1.50
C LEU A 79 0.80 7.78 -1.32
N GLY A 80 1.13 6.76 -0.52
CA GLY A 80 0.21 5.67 -0.19
C GLY A 80 -1.10 6.18 0.39
N MET A 81 -1.06 7.23 1.22
CA MET A 81 -2.26 7.85 1.74
C MET A 81 -3.11 8.45 0.61
N GLN A 82 -2.46 9.06 -0.39
CA GLN A 82 -3.19 9.64 -1.53
C GLN A 82 -3.82 8.56 -2.41
N LEU A 83 -3.20 7.40 -2.52
CA LEU A 83 -3.69 6.31 -3.35
C LEU A 83 -5.02 5.72 -2.87
N ILE A 84 -5.36 5.91 -1.60
CA ILE A 84 -6.61 5.37 -1.05
C ILE A 84 -7.86 6.17 -1.45
N PHE A 85 -7.68 7.37 -1.99
CA PHE A 85 -8.79 8.19 -2.48
C PHE A 85 -9.32 7.68 -3.82
N ASP A 86 -10.45 8.22 -4.26
CA ASP A 86 -11.04 7.84 -5.55
C ASP A 86 -10.16 8.21 -6.72
N LYS A 87 -9.59 9.42 -6.70
CA LYS A 87 -8.83 9.97 -7.83
C LYS A 87 -7.68 10.85 -7.36
N GLY A 88 -6.63 10.89 -8.18
CA GLY A 88 -5.56 11.86 -8.08
C GLY A 88 -5.52 12.73 -9.33
N TYR A 89 -5.04 13.94 -9.18
CA TYR A 89 -5.01 14.93 -10.26
C TYR A 89 -3.61 15.42 -10.60
N GLU A 90 -2.58 14.76 -10.07
CA GLU A 90 -1.19 15.11 -10.36
C GLU A 90 -0.88 14.76 -11.81
N PHE A 91 -0.53 15.79 -12.61
CA PHE A 91 -0.27 15.69 -14.05
C PHE A 91 -1.50 15.36 -14.89
N GLU A 92 -2.33 14.40 -14.44
CA GLU A 92 -3.52 13.95 -15.13
C GLU A 92 -4.50 13.38 -14.10
N GLU A 93 -5.75 13.24 -14.51
CA GLU A 93 -6.74 12.56 -13.67
C GLU A 93 -6.46 11.05 -13.69
N THR A 94 -6.28 10.46 -12.51
CA THR A 94 -5.96 9.04 -12.36
C THR A 94 -6.83 8.44 -11.26
N ASP A 95 -7.44 7.31 -11.54
CA ASP A 95 -8.24 6.60 -10.53
C ASP A 95 -7.32 6.00 -9.46
N GLY A 96 -7.69 6.23 -8.19
CA GLY A 96 -7.04 5.62 -7.04
C GLY A 96 -7.78 4.34 -6.60
N LEU A 97 -7.56 3.95 -5.34
CA LEU A 97 -8.16 2.73 -4.79
C LEU A 97 -9.62 2.89 -4.39
N GLY A 98 -10.09 4.12 -4.18
CA GLY A 98 -11.47 4.35 -3.83
C GLY A 98 -11.88 3.82 -2.46
N LEU A 99 -10.96 3.83 -1.49
CA LEU A 99 -11.25 3.34 -0.14
C LEU A 99 -11.93 4.39 0.75
N ILE A 100 -11.83 5.64 0.34
CA ILE A 100 -12.44 6.77 1.04
C ILE A 100 -13.32 7.53 0.07
#